data_52b7213f36030f40d8eb1eda1d9fa610
#
_entry.id   52b7213f36030f40d8eb1eda1d9fa610
#
_cell.length_a   1.000
_cell.length_b   1.000
_cell.length_c   1.000
_cell.angle_alpha   90.00
_cell.angle_beta   90.00
_cell.angle_gamma   90.00
#
_symmetry.space_group_name_H-M   'P 1'
#
loop_
_entity.id
_entity.type
_entity.pdbx_description
1 polymer ?
#
loop_
_entity_poly.entity_id
_entity_poly.type
_entity_poly.pdbx_seq_one_letter_code
_entity_poly.pdbx_strand_id
1 'polypeptide(L)'
;MKKLLGVLALVLSVSSLAMADQDTVKEIHFSSEFRQSYTDKKTNTGNGLGIAGFKGQNKEKTRWRNVLGGDLNLVDEGNLGLRFEFQNDQDRVKNDFDYQNKKLVTNGVYDKSQTWENDIALYKDVKLGSWTAKWDLGWKYKSTNGNGRYAGHRGTSNEIYVGPGFGIDFFGHHFDGKAQFVYFDQSGEKDGDNAWSGSDFINGKTSGVGGNFDLATNGKVFDNRAGNLNYYVTLNNHLRDAKGKLVETGKDAKSTVYLDYVTGATYKTPELAGFYGLINTENEWEKQTARHGFKNNFSVWTGLGYKTGIDLSVGTLTLNPEVKYRVVNKETVKGVYDDGRYSSTDKYTREYNELRAGLNVGLEVK
;
A
#
# COMPACT_ATOMS: atom_id res chain seq x y z
N MET A 1 7.43 -25.88 -4.44
CA MET A 1 7.11 -26.36 -5.78
C MET A 1 5.70 -25.96 -6.25
N LYS A 2 4.58 -26.33 -5.61
CA LYS A 2 3.23 -25.97 -6.11
C LYS A 2 2.99 -24.46 -6.33
N LYS A 3 3.58 -23.59 -5.49
CA LYS A 3 3.46 -22.13 -5.62
C LYS A 3 4.31 -21.57 -6.78
N LEU A 4 5.47 -22.16 -7.06
CA LEU A 4 6.32 -21.82 -8.19
C LEU A 4 5.67 -22.22 -9.53
N LEU A 5 5.01 -23.38 -9.55
CA LEU A 5 4.20 -23.83 -10.70
C LEU A 5 3.01 -22.90 -10.98
N GLY A 6 2.38 -22.34 -9.93
CA GLY A 6 1.31 -21.35 -10.08
C GLY A 6 1.81 -20.04 -10.71
N VAL A 7 2.97 -19.56 -10.29
CA VAL A 7 3.62 -18.38 -10.88
C VAL A 7 4.01 -18.64 -12.33
N LEU A 8 4.58 -19.81 -12.61
CA LEU A 8 4.95 -20.19 -13.98
C LEU A 8 3.72 -20.32 -14.90
N ALA A 9 2.62 -20.89 -14.40
CA ALA A 9 1.36 -21.00 -15.15
C ALA A 9 0.74 -19.63 -15.41
N LEU A 10 0.85 -18.68 -14.46
CA LEU A 10 0.39 -17.32 -14.63
C LEU A 10 1.24 -16.57 -15.67
N VAL A 11 2.55 -16.71 -15.61
CA VAL A 11 3.49 -16.15 -16.60
C VAL A 11 3.20 -16.69 -18.00
N LEU A 12 2.92 -17.99 -18.13
CA LEU A 12 2.56 -18.60 -19.41
C LEU A 12 1.19 -18.13 -19.93
N SER A 13 0.22 -17.89 -19.04
CA SER A 13 -1.08 -17.34 -19.43
C SER A 13 -1.00 -15.87 -19.85
N VAL A 14 -0.16 -15.08 -19.18
CA VAL A 14 0.11 -13.68 -19.57
C VAL A 14 0.84 -13.63 -20.93
N SER A 15 1.81 -14.50 -21.16
CA SER A 15 2.50 -14.56 -22.46
C SER A 15 1.58 -14.99 -23.61
N SER A 16 0.56 -15.82 -23.36
CA SER A 16 -0.42 -16.16 -24.38
C SER A 16 -1.40 -15.02 -24.72
N LEU A 17 -1.68 -14.14 -23.74
CA LEU A 17 -2.45 -12.91 -23.97
C LEU A 17 -1.65 -11.88 -24.77
N ALA A 18 -0.34 -11.77 -24.51
CA ALA A 18 0.56 -10.86 -25.24
C ALA A 18 0.80 -11.27 -26.71
N MET A 19 0.48 -12.51 -27.08
CA MET A 19 0.50 -12.97 -28.49
C MET A 19 -0.77 -12.64 -29.27
N ALA A 20 -1.82 -12.14 -28.59
CA ALA A 20 -3.02 -11.64 -29.24
C ALA A 20 -2.79 -10.16 -29.57
N ASP A 21 -2.84 -9.82 -30.83
CA ASP A 21 -2.76 -8.49 -31.42
C ASP A 21 -1.99 -7.42 -30.62
N GLN A 22 -0.74 -7.14 -31.02
CA GLN A 22 0.16 -6.21 -30.31
C GLN A 22 -0.41 -4.78 -30.15
N ASP A 23 -1.37 -4.39 -30.98
CA ASP A 23 -2.01 -3.07 -30.93
C ASP A 23 -3.02 -2.96 -29.75
N THR A 24 -3.50 -4.09 -29.23
CA THR A 24 -4.47 -4.14 -28.13
C THR A 24 -3.80 -4.07 -26.75
N VAL A 25 -2.57 -4.55 -26.61
CA VAL A 25 -1.86 -4.58 -25.32
C VAL A 25 -0.90 -3.41 -25.24
N LYS A 26 -1.14 -2.45 -24.34
CA LYS A 26 -0.16 -1.39 -24.05
C LYS A 26 0.91 -1.88 -23.09
N GLU A 27 0.50 -2.53 -22.01
CA GLU A 27 1.38 -3.00 -20.96
C GLU A 27 0.72 -4.15 -20.21
N ILE A 28 1.48 -5.17 -19.89
CA ILE A 28 1.13 -6.17 -18.88
C ILE A 28 2.35 -6.37 -17.99
N HIS A 29 2.15 -6.30 -16.70
CA HIS A 29 3.20 -6.55 -15.72
C HIS A 29 2.75 -7.56 -14.68
N PHE A 30 3.70 -8.38 -14.27
CA PHE A 30 3.55 -9.28 -13.14
C PHE A 30 4.70 -9.01 -12.17
N SER A 31 4.40 -8.95 -10.87
CA SER A 31 5.42 -8.92 -9.84
C SER A 31 5.10 -9.88 -8.70
N SER A 32 6.16 -10.46 -8.14
CA SER A 32 6.07 -11.29 -6.94
C SER A 32 7.13 -10.82 -5.95
N GLU A 33 6.70 -10.35 -4.79
CA GLU A 33 7.57 -9.92 -3.70
C GLU A 33 7.50 -10.92 -2.55
N PHE A 34 8.65 -11.46 -2.17
CA PHE A 34 8.83 -12.13 -0.88
C PHE A 34 9.57 -11.20 0.05
N ARG A 35 9.03 -10.96 1.25
CA ARG A 35 9.63 -10.07 2.24
C ARG A 35 9.64 -10.72 3.61
N GLN A 36 10.81 -10.74 4.24
CA GLN A 36 10.99 -11.06 5.65
C GLN A 36 11.39 -9.80 6.39
N SER A 37 10.69 -9.45 7.46
CA SER A 37 11.07 -8.33 8.30
C SER A 37 11.11 -8.73 9.78
N TYR A 38 12.06 -8.16 10.48
CA TYR A 38 12.24 -8.28 11.90
C TYR A 38 12.24 -6.89 12.52
N THR A 39 11.33 -6.64 13.46
CA THR A 39 11.16 -5.35 14.12
C THR A 39 11.46 -5.50 15.61
N ASP A 40 12.36 -4.66 16.11
CA ASP A 40 12.68 -4.52 17.52
C ASP A 40 12.21 -3.13 18.01
N LYS A 41 11.29 -3.11 18.96
CA LYS A 41 10.79 -1.87 19.58
C LYS A 41 11.70 -1.45 20.71
N LYS A 42 12.32 -0.28 20.57
CA LYS A 42 13.24 0.28 21.57
C LYS A 42 12.54 1.06 22.67
N THR A 43 11.56 1.88 22.33
CA THR A 43 10.91 2.78 23.31
C THR A 43 9.44 3.01 23.00
N ASN A 44 8.66 3.09 24.06
CA ASN A 44 7.31 3.67 24.06
C ASN A 44 7.30 4.77 25.12
N THR A 45 7.12 6.02 24.70
CA THR A 45 6.95 7.14 25.62
C THR A 45 5.53 7.68 25.51
N GLY A 46 4.83 7.83 26.63
CA GLY A 46 3.45 8.33 26.69
C GLY A 46 2.48 7.34 27.33
N ASN A 47 1.33 7.86 27.75
CA ASN A 47 0.34 7.11 28.53
C ASN A 47 -0.69 6.34 27.69
N GLY A 48 -0.60 6.42 26.36
CA GLY A 48 -1.69 6.08 25.43
C GLY A 48 -2.05 4.61 25.29
N LEU A 49 -1.25 3.65 25.80
CA LEU A 49 -1.53 2.22 25.61
C LEU A 49 -1.87 1.46 26.88
N GLY A 50 -1.93 2.13 28.04
CA GLY A 50 -2.02 1.43 29.34
C GLY A 50 -0.86 0.46 29.55
N ILE A 51 0.19 0.54 28.75
CA ILE A 51 1.37 -0.32 28.71
C ILE A 51 2.59 0.58 28.93
N ALA A 52 2.54 1.39 29.98
CA ALA A 52 3.70 2.16 30.40
C ALA A 52 4.86 1.21 30.71
N GLY A 53 5.97 1.38 30.00
CA GLY A 53 7.19 0.65 30.27
C GLY A 53 7.44 -0.63 29.49
N PHE A 54 6.69 -0.96 28.46
CA PHE A 54 7.03 -2.09 27.60
C PHE A 54 8.28 -1.79 26.76
N LYS A 55 9.41 -2.35 27.20
CA LYS A 55 10.64 -2.45 26.41
C LYS A 55 10.68 -3.81 25.71
N GLY A 56 11.12 -3.85 24.47
CA GLY A 56 11.47 -5.10 23.80
C GLY A 56 10.28 -5.91 23.29
N GLN A 57 9.43 -5.31 22.46
CA GLN A 57 8.46 -6.09 21.68
C GLN A 57 9.06 -6.42 20.32
N ASN A 58 9.30 -7.71 20.07
CA ASN A 58 9.81 -8.19 18.79
C ASN A 58 8.66 -8.68 17.91
N LYS A 59 8.78 -8.39 16.63
CA LYS A 59 7.82 -8.80 15.63
C LYS A 59 8.54 -9.31 14.38
N GLU A 60 8.27 -10.54 14.03
CA GLU A 60 8.66 -11.10 12.75
C GLU A 60 7.47 -11.05 11.80
N LYS A 61 7.68 -10.58 10.58
CA LYS A 61 6.66 -10.58 9.55
C LYS A 61 7.23 -11.17 8.27
N THR A 62 6.55 -12.17 7.74
CA THR A 62 6.77 -12.67 6.40
C THR A 62 5.60 -12.23 5.54
N ARG A 63 5.88 -11.61 4.40
CA ARG A 63 4.88 -11.23 3.40
C ARG A 63 5.21 -11.89 2.08
N TRP A 64 4.20 -12.41 1.44
CA TRP A 64 4.23 -12.74 0.03
C TRP A 64 3.16 -11.93 -0.67
N ARG A 65 3.58 -11.09 -1.61
CA ARG A 65 2.71 -10.26 -2.43
C ARG A 65 2.85 -10.67 -3.89
N ASN A 66 1.74 -10.88 -4.57
CA ASN A 66 1.70 -11.05 -6.02
C ASN A 66 0.81 -9.97 -6.60
N VAL A 67 1.24 -9.37 -7.68
CA VAL A 67 0.51 -8.35 -8.42
C VAL A 67 0.52 -8.74 -9.89
N LEU A 68 -0.63 -8.71 -10.52
CA LEU A 68 -0.81 -8.75 -11.96
C LEU A 68 -1.55 -7.50 -12.36
N GLY A 69 -0.96 -6.69 -13.21
CA GLY A 69 -1.58 -5.48 -13.72
C GLY A 69 -1.39 -5.33 -15.21
N GLY A 70 -2.17 -4.45 -15.80
CA GLY A 70 -2.05 -4.16 -17.21
C GLY A 70 -2.95 -3.02 -17.69
N ASP A 71 -2.63 -2.55 -18.87
CA ASP A 71 -3.35 -1.54 -19.63
C ASP A 71 -3.59 -2.05 -21.04
N LEU A 72 -4.85 -2.08 -21.47
CA LEU A 72 -5.29 -2.58 -22.76
C LEU A 72 -5.97 -1.47 -23.56
N ASN A 73 -5.66 -1.34 -24.84
CA ASN A 73 -6.44 -0.56 -25.76
C ASN A 73 -7.69 -1.37 -26.18
N LEU A 74 -8.87 -0.80 -25.95
CA LEU A 74 -10.11 -1.41 -26.43
C LEU A 74 -10.54 -0.82 -27.78
N VAL A 75 -10.27 0.46 -28.01
CA VAL A 75 -10.59 1.17 -29.26
C VAL A 75 -9.54 2.24 -29.48
N ASP A 76 -8.69 2.08 -30.47
CA ASP A 76 -7.57 2.99 -30.77
C ASP A 76 -8.04 4.39 -31.17
N GLU A 77 -8.98 4.49 -32.10
CA GLU A 77 -9.52 5.79 -32.55
C GLU A 77 -10.29 6.54 -31.46
N GLY A 78 -10.81 5.81 -30.45
CA GLY A 78 -11.61 6.35 -29.36
C GLY A 78 -10.80 6.69 -28.10
N ASN A 79 -9.51 6.35 -28.06
CA ASN A 79 -8.67 6.43 -26.86
C ASN A 79 -9.38 5.81 -25.62
N LEU A 80 -10.08 4.70 -25.85
CA LEU A 80 -10.77 3.94 -24.80
C LEU A 80 -9.89 2.76 -24.38
N GLY A 81 -9.62 2.63 -23.11
CA GLY A 81 -8.81 1.54 -22.58
C GLY A 81 -9.40 0.90 -21.35
N LEU A 82 -8.80 -0.22 -20.96
CA LEU A 82 -9.07 -0.96 -19.74
C LEU A 82 -7.78 -1.09 -18.94
N ARG A 83 -7.79 -0.58 -17.72
CA ARG A 83 -6.73 -0.82 -16.75
C ARG A 83 -7.20 -1.79 -15.70
N PHE A 84 -6.33 -2.71 -15.30
CA PHE A 84 -6.63 -3.66 -14.23
C PHE A 84 -5.41 -3.91 -13.35
N GLU A 85 -5.66 -4.15 -12.08
CA GLU A 85 -4.67 -4.63 -11.12
C GLU A 85 -5.32 -5.65 -10.18
N PHE A 86 -4.69 -6.80 -10.03
CA PHE A 86 -5.06 -7.85 -9.10
C PHE A 86 -3.90 -8.08 -8.15
N GLN A 87 -4.13 -7.88 -6.86
CA GLN A 87 -3.12 -8.07 -5.84
C GLN A 87 -3.57 -9.14 -4.84
N ASN A 88 -2.64 -10.02 -4.47
CA ASN A 88 -2.81 -10.97 -3.39
C ASN A 88 -1.66 -10.85 -2.40
N ASP A 89 -1.98 -10.49 -1.16
CA ASP A 89 -1.04 -10.44 -0.05
C ASP A 89 -1.30 -11.61 0.90
N GLN A 90 -0.25 -12.34 1.25
CA GLN A 90 -0.25 -13.34 2.30
C GLN A 90 0.74 -12.91 3.37
N ASP A 91 0.22 -12.53 4.53
CA ASP A 91 1.02 -12.12 5.67
C ASP A 91 1.02 -13.20 6.75
N ARG A 92 2.19 -13.47 7.31
CA ARG A 92 2.37 -14.24 8.53
C ARG A 92 3.15 -13.38 9.52
N VAL A 93 2.56 -13.15 10.67
CA VAL A 93 3.15 -12.35 11.72
C VAL A 93 3.34 -13.21 12.95
N LYS A 94 4.55 -13.23 13.50
CA LYS A 94 4.85 -13.74 14.83
C LYS A 94 5.12 -12.55 15.74
N ASN A 95 4.40 -12.47 16.84
CA ASN A 95 4.52 -11.40 17.80
C ASN A 95 4.73 -11.99 19.18
N ASP A 96 5.75 -11.56 19.91
CA ASP A 96 6.05 -12.00 21.27
C ASP A 96 5.18 -11.31 22.34
N PHE A 97 4.24 -10.46 21.93
CA PHE A 97 3.31 -9.81 22.82
C PHE A 97 1.85 -10.23 22.57
N ASP A 98 1.21 -10.75 23.62
CA ASP A 98 -0.22 -11.02 23.63
C ASP A 98 -0.99 -9.78 24.09
N TYR A 99 -1.62 -9.09 23.14
CA TYR A 99 -2.39 -7.87 23.41
C TYR A 99 -3.68 -8.12 24.23
N GLN A 100 -4.27 -9.31 24.15
CA GLN A 100 -5.48 -9.63 24.91
C GLN A 100 -5.16 -9.79 26.40
N ASN A 101 -4.08 -10.48 26.70
CA ASN A 101 -3.64 -10.73 28.07
C ASN A 101 -2.60 -9.71 28.56
N LYS A 102 -2.20 -8.74 27.74
CA LYS A 102 -1.23 -7.67 28.05
C LYS A 102 0.09 -8.20 28.62
N LYS A 103 0.62 -9.31 28.08
CA LYS A 103 1.85 -9.95 28.55
C LYS A 103 2.75 -10.41 27.40
N LEU A 104 4.05 -10.51 27.69
CA LEU A 104 4.99 -11.20 26.81
C LEU A 104 4.75 -12.70 26.86
N VAL A 105 4.84 -13.35 25.70
CA VAL A 105 4.69 -14.80 25.54
C VAL A 105 5.94 -15.40 24.92
N THR A 106 6.49 -16.41 25.58
CA THR A 106 7.79 -17.00 25.22
C THR A 106 7.79 -17.66 23.84
N ASN A 107 6.64 -18.19 23.40
CA ASN A 107 6.51 -18.88 22.13
C ASN A 107 5.97 -17.99 21.00
N GLY A 108 5.66 -16.74 21.29
CA GLY A 108 5.03 -15.80 20.35
C GLY A 108 3.57 -16.17 20.01
N VAL A 109 2.84 -15.22 19.48
CA VAL A 109 1.51 -15.41 18.91
C VAL A 109 1.60 -15.29 17.39
N TYR A 110 1.05 -16.29 16.71
CA TYR A 110 1.05 -16.32 15.25
C TYR A 110 -0.28 -15.82 14.71
N ASP A 111 -0.18 -14.83 13.84
CA ASP A 111 -1.29 -14.31 13.06
C ASP A 111 -1.03 -14.56 11.58
N LYS A 112 -2.07 -14.88 10.84
CA LYS A 112 -2.03 -15.02 9.39
C LYS A 112 -3.15 -14.17 8.82
N SER A 113 -2.87 -13.50 7.74
CA SER A 113 -3.90 -12.82 6.97
C SER A 113 -3.66 -13.03 5.48
N GLN A 114 -4.75 -13.03 4.74
CA GLN A 114 -4.74 -13.02 3.29
C GLN A 114 -5.62 -11.87 2.84
N THR A 115 -5.07 -11.01 1.99
CA THR A 115 -5.79 -9.88 1.42
C THR A 115 -5.81 -10.03 -0.10
N TRP A 116 -6.96 -9.84 -0.69
CA TRP A 116 -7.17 -9.69 -2.11
C TRP A 116 -7.61 -8.27 -2.40
N GLU A 117 -6.97 -7.65 -3.37
CA GLU A 117 -7.33 -6.32 -3.87
C GLU A 117 -7.43 -6.41 -5.39
N ASN A 118 -8.51 -5.89 -5.94
CA ASN A 118 -8.72 -5.79 -7.39
C ASN A 118 -9.09 -4.34 -7.69
N ASP A 119 -8.49 -3.77 -8.72
CA ASP A 119 -8.87 -2.48 -9.29
C ASP A 119 -9.03 -2.67 -10.80
N ILE A 120 -10.22 -2.40 -11.32
CA ILE A 120 -10.52 -2.51 -12.74
C ILE A 120 -11.19 -1.22 -13.18
N ALA A 121 -10.66 -0.56 -14.20
CA ALA A 121 -11.19 0.69 -14.70
C ALA A 121 -11.24 0.73 -16.22
N LEU A 122 -12.39 1.09 -16.75
CA LEU A 122 -12.49 1.63 -18.10
C LEU A 122 -12.03 3.09 -18.04
N TYR A 123 -11.21 3.50 -18.98
CA TYR A 123 -10.78 4.89 -19.07
C TYR A 123 -10.89 5.42 -20.50
N LYS A 124 -11.05 6.73 -20.58
CA LYS A 124 -11.01 7.46 -21.84
C LYS A 124 -10.05 8.63 -21.73
N ASP A 125 -9.07 8.67 -22.62
CA ASP A 125 -8.16 9.79 -22.73
C ASP A 125 -8.81 10.93 -23.53
N VAL A 126 -8.80 12.13 -22.97
CA VAL A 126 -9.31 13.35 -23.59
C VAL A 126 -8.17 14.36 -23.72
N LYS A 127 -7.82 14.69 -24.96
CA LYS A 127 -6.78 15.71 -25.21
C LYS A 127 -7.35 17.12 -24.95
N LEU A 128 -6.70 17.88 -24.08
CA LEU A 128 -7.02 19.26 -23.72
C LEU A 128 -5.82 20.17 -24.06
N GLY A 129 -5.63 20.45 -25.35
CA GLY A 129 -4.45 21.12 -25.83
C GLY A 129 -3.18 20.28 -25.69
N SER A 130 -2.20 20.74 -24.91
CA SER A 130 -0.97 20.01 -24.61
C SER A 130 -1.14 18.99 -23.47
N TRP A 131 -2.29 18.92 -22.85
CA TRP A 131 -2.58 18.07 -21.69
C TRP A 131 -3.46 16.90 -22.11
N THR A 132 -3.32 15.80 -21.38
CA THR A 132 -4.24 14.66 -21.49
C THR A 132 -4.93 14.47 -20.15
N ALA A 133 -6.27 14.59 -20.15
CA ALA A 133 -7.09 14.19 -19.02
C ALA A 133 -7.58 12.77 -19.27
N LYS A 134 -7.56 11.95 -18.24
CA LYS A 134 -8.09 10.58 -18.26
C LYS A 134 -9.37 10.53 -17.45
N TRP A 135 -10.47 10.13 -18.05
CA TRP A 135 -11.73 9.86 -17.34
C TRP A 135 -11.80 8.39 -17.00
N ASP A 136 -11.88 8.08 -15.74
CA ASP A 136 -11.99 6.71 -15.22
C ASP A 136 -13.42 6.41 -14.79
N LEU A 137 -13.88 5.19 -15.10
CA LEU A 137 -15.00 4.51 -14.45
C LEU A 137 -14.46 3.17 -13.95
N GLY A 138 -14.34 3.03 -12.65
CA GLY A 138 -13.69 1.85 -12.10
C GLY A 138 -14.39 1.23 -10.92
N TRP A 139 -13.94 0.03 -10.60
CA TRP A 139 -14.37 -0.76 -9.47
C TRP A 139 -13.16 -1.28 -8.71
N LYS A 140 -13.15 -1.02 -7.40
CA LYS A 140 -12.17 -1.58 -6.47
C LYS A 140 -12.85 -2.57 -5.54
N TYR A 141 -12.23 -3.70 -5.36
CA TYR A 141 -12.63 -4.70 -4.40
C TYR A 141 -11.48 -5.06 -3.50
N LYS A 142 -11.74 -5.12 -2.20
CA LYS A 142 -10.77 -5.60 -1.23
C LYS A 142 -11.44 -6.58 -0.28
N SER A 143 -10.80 -7.71 -0.03
CA SER A 143 -11.22 -8.64 1.00
C SER A 143 -10.03 -9.09 1.84
N THR A 144 -10.25 -9.27 3.12
CA THR A 144 -9.25 -9.81 4.03
C THR A 144 -9.84 -10.94 4.87
N ASN A 145 -9.07 -12.01 5.02
CA ASN A 145 -9.34 -13.11 5.93
C ASN A 145 -8.18 -13.25 6.92
N GLY A 146 -8.48 -13.29 8.20
CA GLY A 146 -7.51 -13.48 9.27
C GLY A 146 -7.62 -14.84 9.95
N ASN A 147 -6.51 -15.36 10.43
CA ASN A 147 -6.39 -16.54 11.29
C ASN A 147 -5.47 -16.22 12.48
N GLY A 148 -5.49 -17.07 13.50
CA GLY A 148 -4.74 -16.82 14.74
C GLY A 148 -5.56 -15.95 15.68
N ARG A 149 -5.01 -14.86 16.20
CA ARG A 149 -5.77 -13.86 16.98
C ARG A 149 -6.88 -13.20 16.15
N TYR A 150 -6.68 -13.16 14.85
CA TYR A 150 -7.64 -12.64 13.88
C TYR A 150 -8.51 -13.73 13.25
N ALA A 151 -8.59 -14.92 13.89
CA ALA A 151 -9.44 -16.01 13.41
C ALA A 151 -10.90 -15.56 13.37
N GLY A 152 -11.51 -15.69 12.19
CA GLY A 152 -12.87 -15.23 11.92
C GLY A 152 -12.98 -13.73 11.69
N HIS A 153 -11.87 -12.99 11.63
CA HIS A 153 -11.88 -11.61 11.15
C HIS A 153 -11.95 -11.63 9.62
N ARG A 154 -13.06 -11.17 9.11
CA ARG A 154 -13.31 -11.03 7.67
C ARG A 154 -13.80 -9.64 7.39
N GLY A 155 -13.26 -9.03 6.37
CA GLY A 155 -13.70 -7.73 5.92
C GLY A 155 -13.74 -7.69 4.40
N THR A 156 -14.72 -6.96 3.87
CA THR A 156 -14.85 -6.69 2.44
C THR A 156 -15.10 -5.21 2.23
N SER A 157 -14.64 -4.71 1.12
CA SER A 157 -14.91 -3.36 0.64
C SER A 157 -15.09 -3.39 -0.86
N ASN A 158 -16.12 -2.70 -1.32
CA ASN A 158 -16.37 -2.42 -2.72
C ASN A 158 -16.42 -0.91 -2.89
N GLU A 159 -15.77 -0.40 -3.92
CA GLU A 159 -15.85 0.99 -4.33
C GLU A 159 -16.10 1.05 -5.83
N ILE A 160 -17.11 1.80 -6.25
CA ILE A 160 -17.30 2.20 -7.64
C ILE A 160 -16.93 3.67 -7.71
N TYR A 161 -16.06 4.03 -8.62
CA TYR A 161 -15.60 5.39 -8.76
C TYR A 161 -15.69 5.88 -10.21
N VAL A 162 -15.91 7.19 -10.35
CA VAL A 162 -15.93 7.86 -11.64
C VAL A 162 -15.36 9.27 -11.50
N GLY A 163 -14.53 9.68 -12.44
CA GLY A 163 -14.01 11.05 -12.45
C GLY A 163 -12.75 11.24 -13.28
N PRO A 164 -12.34 12.49 -13.45
CA PRO A 164 -11.13 12.82 -14.20
C PRO A 164 -9.86 12.60 -13.37
N GLY A 165 -8.79 12.26 -14.09
CA GLY A 165 -7.43 12.35 -13.65
C GLY A 165 -6.59 13.06 -14.70
N PHE A 166 -5.41 13.51 -14.33
CA PHE A 166 -4.43 14.09 -15.24
C PHE A 166 -3.02 13.69 -14.83
N GLY A 167 -2.13 13.61 -15.83
CA GLY A 167 -0.70 13.46 -15.64
C GLY A 167 0.02 14.49 -16.52
N ILE A 168 1.02 15.16 -15.98
CA ILE A 168 1.78 16.20 -16.67
C ILE A 168 3.25 16.08 -16.31
N ASP A 169 4.10 16.06 -17.33
CA ASP A 169 5.55 16.18 -17.16
C ASP A 169 5.95 17.63 -17.35
N PHE A 170 6.62 18.21 -16.36
CA PHE A 170 7.06 19.59 -16.38
C PHE A 170 8.44 19.74 -15.73
N PHE A 171 9.43 20.22 -16.49
CA PHE A 171 10.82 20.39 -16.05
C PHE A 171 11.44 19.13 -15.39
N GLY A 172 11.14 17.94 -15.91
CA GLY A 172 11.67 16.68 -15.38
C GLY A 172 10.97 16.19 -14.11
N HIS A 173 9.84 16.81 -13.75
CA HIS A 173 8.97 16.39 -12.68
C HIS A 173 7.64 15.89 -13.25
N HIS A 174 7.15 14.79 -12.69
CA HIS A 174 5.84 14.24 -13.01
C HIS A 174 4.81 14.69 -11.97
N PHE A 175 3.69 15.20 -12.43
CA PHE A 175 2.56 15.62 -11.59
C PHE A 175 1.33 14.82 -11.99
N ASP A 176 0.74 14.16 -11.02
CA ASP A 176 -0.52 13.43 -11.16
C ASP A 176 -1.60 14.06 -10.29
N GLY A 177 -2.81 14.04 -10.79
CA GLY A 177 -3.97 14.44 -10.00
C GLY A 177 -5.20 13.67 -10.42
N LYS A 178 -6.10 13.41 -9.47
CA LYS A 178 -7.42 12.86 -9.75
C LYS A 178 -8.48 13.44 -8.82
N ALA A 179 -9.69 13.56 -9.37
CA ALA A 179 -10.88 13.94 -8.63
C ALA A 179 -12.01 12.99 -9.02
N GLN A 180 -12.43 12.15 -8.10
CA GLN A 180 -13.37 11.07 -8.38
C GLN A 180 -14.54 11.12 -7.41
N PHE A 181 -15.75 10.92 -7.92
CA PHE A 181 -16.91 10.55 -7.12
C PHE A 181 -16.83 9.05 -6.81
N VAL A 182 -17.20 8.67 -5.59
CA VAL A 182 -17.10 7.30 -5.10
C VAL A 182 -18.43 6.89 -4.48
N TYR A 183 -18.93 5.72 -4.85
CA TYR A 183 -19.89 4.94 -4.06
C TYR A 183 -19.15 3.78 -3.40
N PHE A 184 -19.38 3.55 -2.12
CA PHE A 184 -18.72 2.47 -1.40
C PHE A 184 -19.70 1.64 -0.57
N ASP A 185 -19.37 0.36 -0.42
CA ASP A 185 -20.01 -0.59 0.48
C ASP A 185 -18.94 -1.45 1.14
N GLN A 186 -18.98 -1.56 2.45
CA GLN A 186 -17.99 -2.30 3.21
C GLN A 186 -18.59 -3.03 4.41
N SER A 187 -18.01 -4.15 4.76
CA SER A 187 -18.40 -4.93 5.91
C SER A 187 -17.19 -5.50 6.65
N GLY A 188 -17.20 -5.41 7.97
CA GLY A 188 -16.31 -6.09 8.86
C GLY A 188 -17.10 -6.95 9.83
N GLU A 189 -16.67 -8.19 10.10
CA GLU A 189 -17.38 -9.14 10.95
C GLU A 189 -17.04 -8.97 12.42
N LYS A 190 -15.84 -8.43 12.74
CA LYS A 190 -15.34 -8.27 14.11
C LYS A 190 -14.56 -6.99 14.28
N ASP A 191 -14.35 -6.64 15.54
CA ASP A 191 -13.51 -5.53 15.95
C ASP A 191 -12.10 -5.67 15.36
N GLY A 192 -11.64 -4.60 14.73
CA GLY A 192 -10.33 -4.55 14.10
C GLY A 192 -10.26 -5.13 12.70
N ASP A 193 -11.34 -5.63 12.14
CA ASP A 193 -11.37 -6.14 10.75
C ASP A 193 -10.92 -5.09 9.75
N ASN A 194 -11.11 -3.82 10.08
CA ASN A 194 -10.73 -2.69 9.24
C ASN A 194 -9.44 -2.00 9.68
N ALA A 195 -8.85 -2.41 10.82
CA ALA A 195 -7.63 -1.78 11.34
C ALA A 195 -6.41 -2.02 10.44
N TRP A 196 -6.47 -3.03 9.60
CA TRP A 196 -5.43 -3.40 8.66
C TRP A 196 -5.52 -2.69 7.32
N SER A 197 -6.63 -2.07 7.03
CA SER A 197 -6.86 -1.45 5.72
C SER A 197 -6.31 -0.04 5.62
N GLY A 198 -5.72 0.48 6.67
CA GLY A 198 -5.39 1.92 6.68
C GLY A 198 -6.68 2.74 6.61
N SER A 199 -6.93 3.63 6.58
CA SER A 199 -7.35 4.91 6.23
C SER A 199 -8.79 5.10 5.78
N ASP A 200 -9.21 4.41 4.76
CA ASP A 200 -10.47 4.74 4.08
C ASP A 200 -11.67 4.04 4.70
N PHE A 201 -11.43 3.10 5.59
CA PHE A 201 -12.48 2.23 6.11
C PHE A 201 -13.03 2.69 7.44
N ILE A 202 -14.32 2.68 7.51
CA ILE A 202 -15.08 2.88 8.73
C ILE A 202 -15.44 1.51 9.26
N ASN A 203 -15.05 1.20 10.50
CA ASN A 203 -15.33 -0.09 11.11
C ASN A 203 -16.82 -0.38 11.12
N GLY A 204 -17.22 -1.50 10.53
CA GLY A 204 -18.60 -1.95 10.59
C GLY A 204 -19.19 -2.29 9.22
N LYS A 205 -20.48 -2.47 9.21
CA LYS A 205 -21.28 -2.60 7.99
C LYS A 205 -21.77 -1.22 7.58
N THR A 206 -21.09 -0.62 6.62
CA THR A 206 -21.33 0.75 6.20
C THR A 206 -21.36 0.87 4.69
N SER A 207 -22.16 1.77 4.19
CA SER A 207 -22.22 2.14 2.79
C SER A 207 -22.42 3.63 2.64
N GLY A 208 -22.13 4.19 1.48
CA GLY A 208 -22.33 5.61 1.25
C GLY A 208 -21.71 6.11 -0.03
N VAL A 209 -21.54 7.42 -0.05
CA VAL A 209 -20.94 8.14 -1.18
C VAL A 209 -19.77 8.99 -0.69
N GLY A 210 -18.93 9.39 -1.62
CA GLY A 210 -17.79 10.23 -1.27
C GLY A 210 -17.04 10.75 -2.47
N GLY A 211 -15.83 11.18 -2.22
CA GLY A 211 -14.92 11.62 -3.27
C GLY A 211 -13.47 11.36 -2.91
N ASN A 212 -12.67 11.08 -3.92
CA ASN A 212 -11.22 11.05 -3.82
C ASN A 212 -10.66 12.29 -4.51
N PHE A 213 -9.76 12.97 -3.85
CA PHE A 213 -8.98 14.07 -4.39
C PHE A 213 -7.52 13.83 -4.05
N ASP A 214 -6.78 13.30 -5.02
CA ASP A 214 -5.40 12.90 -4.83
C ASP A 214 -4.50 13.72 -5.75
N LEU A 215 -3.36 14.12 -5.22
CA LEU A 215 -2.28 14.77 -5.94
C LEU A 215 -0.97 14.06 -5.64
N ALA A 216 -0.17 13.85 -6.65
CA ALA A 216 1.16 13.31 -6.49
C ALA A 216 2.16 14.06 -7.36
N THR A 217 3.39 14.11 -6.92
CA THR A 217 4.52 14.54 -7.75
C THR A 217 5.74 13.70 -7.42
N ASN A 218 6.47 13.38 -8.44
CA ASN A 218 7.77 12.74 -8.31
C ASN A 218 8.74 13.29 -9.33
N GLY A 219 10.02 13.11 -9.09
CA GLY A 219 11.04 13.59 -10.01
C GLY A 219 12.43 13.20 -9.58
N LYS A 220 13.36 13.48 -10.49
CA LYS A 220 14.79 13.30 -10.25
C LYS A 220 15.37 14.63 -9.80
N VAL A 221 16.06 14.63 -8.67
CA VAL A 221 16.88 15.78 -8.24
C VAL A 221 18.19 15.76 -9.01
N PHE A 222 18.80 14.60 -9.14
CA PHE A 222 19.94 14.34 -10.03
C PHE A 222 20.01 12.86 -10.41
N ASP A 223 20.64 12.61 -11.56
CA ASP A 223 20.97 11.29 -12.08
C ASP A 223 22.30 11.42 -12.83
N ASN A 224 23.40 11.05 -12.18
CA ASN A 224 24.73 11.26 -12.71
C ASN A 224 25.72 10.21 -12.15
N ARG A 225 27.02 10.42 -12.38
CA ARG A 225 28.09 9.50 -11.93
C ARG A 225 28.15 9.32 -10.41
N ALA A 226 27.58 10.21 -9.61
CA ALA A 226 27.52 10.09 -8.16
C ALA A 226 26.30 9.27 -7.70
N GLY A 227 25.40 8.93 -8.59
CA GLY A 227 24.21 8.14 -8.29
C GLY A 227 22.94 8.84 -8.73
N ASN A 228 21.83 8.39 -8.19
CA ASN A 228 20.50 8.86 -8.52
C ASN A 228 19.76 9.26 -7.23
N LEU A 229 19.22 10.50 -7.20
CA LEU A 229 18.36 10.98 -6.12
C LEU A 229 16.99 11.31 -6.69
N ASN A 230 15.99 10.59 -6.26
CA ASN A 230 14.59 10.82 -6.58
C ASN A 230 13.84 11.30 -5.34
N TYR A 231 12.77 12.06 -5.55
CA TYR A 231 11.82 12.43 -4.52
C TYR A 231 10.39 12.08 -4.95
N TYR A 232 9.49 12.03 -3.98
CA TYR A 232 8.05 11.91 -4.21
C TYR A 232 7.28 12.63 -3.10
N VAL A 233 6.11 13.13 -3.49
CA VAL A 233 5.12 13.72 -2.58
C VAL A 233 3.75 13.19 -3.01
N THR A 234 2.97 12.71 -2.06
CA THR A 234 1.59 12.25 -2.29
C THR A 234 0.66 12.90 -1.28
N LEU A 235 -0.44 13.41 -1.75
CA LEU A 235 -1.50 14.04 -0.95
C LEU A 235 -2.82 13.35 -1.30
N ASN A 236 -3.28 12.45 -0.45
CA ASN A 236 -4.54 11.73 -0.62
C ASN A 236 -5.60 12.32 0.31
N ASN A 237 -6.72 12.74 -0.24
CA ASN A 237 -7.83 13.30 0.51
C ASN A 237 -9.12 12.58 0.10
N HIS A 238 -9.63 11.74 0.98
CA HIS A 238 -10.79 10.92 0.70
C HIS A 238 -11.95 11.30 1.63
N LEU A 239 -13.03 11.81 1.05
CA LEU A 239 -14.29 12.07 1.75
C LEU A 239 -15.16 10.83 1.70
N ARG A 240 -15.74 10.44 2.83
CA ARG A 240 -16.72 9.36 2.93
C ARG A 240 -17.91 9.84 3.76
N ASP A 241 -19.07 9.97 3.14
CA ASP A 241 -20.36 10.18 3.79
C ASP A 241 -21.01 8.82 4.02
N ALA A 242 -20.83 8.29 5.21
CA ALA A 242 -21.13 6.91 5.56
C ALA A 242 -22.45 6.78 6.31
N LYS A 243 -23.22 5.75 5.95
CA LYS A 243 -24.40 5.26 6.67
C LYS A 243 -24.15 3.84 7.16
N GLY A 244 -24.74 3.47 8.29
CA GLY A 244 -24.60 2.13 8.87
C GLY A 244 -24.13 2.17 10.31
N LYS A 245 -23.74 1.02 10.85
CA LYS A 245 -23.36 0.84 12.24
C LYS A 245 -21.89 0.40 12.36
N LEU A 246 -21.21 0.96 13.35
CA LEU A 246 -19.90 0.48 13.77
C LEU A 246 -20.08 -0.85 14.51
N VAL A 247 -19.21 -1.82 14.22
CA VAL A 247 -19.29 -3.16 14.83
C VAL A 247 -19.06 -3.09 16.34
N GLU A 248 -18.03 -2.36 16.77
CA GLU A 248 -17.59 -2.33 18.16
C GLU A 248 -18.57 -1.68 19.12
N THR A 249 -19.23 -0.62 18.68
CA THR A 249 -20.04 0.23 19.55
C THR A 249 -21.53 0.20 19.23
N GLY A 250 -21.92 -0.37 18.08
CA GLY A 250 -23.27 -0.30 17.56
C GLY A 250 -23.74 1.12 17.22
N LYS A 251 -22.86 2.12 17.37
CA LYS A 251 -23.14 3.53 17.05
C LYS A 251 -23.21 3.74 15.54
N ASP A 252 -23.89 4.79 15.14
CA ASP A 252 -23.95 5.18 13.75
C ASP A 252 -22.55 5.60 13.24
N ALA A 253 -22.25 5.20 12.01
CA ALA A 253 -21.08 5.67 11.31
C ALA A 253 -21.16 7.18 11.09
N LYS A 254 -20.02 7.85 11.14
CA LYS A 254 -19.90 9.28 10.90
C LYS A 254 -19.19 9.54 9.59
N SER A 255 -19.63 10.55 8.89
CA SER A 255 -18.89 11.07 7.74
C SER A 255 -17.47 11.45 8.15
N THR A 256 -16.51 11.10 7.32
CA THR A 256 -15.10 11.35 7.61
C THR A 256 -14.36 11.83 6.37
N VAL A 257 -13.35 12.67 6.60
CA VAL A 257 -12.31 12.96 5.62
C VAL A 257 -11.06 12.24 6.09
N TYR A 258 -10.51 11.43 5.23
CA TYR A 258 -9.21 10.82 5.39
C TYR A 258 -8.16 11.64 4.65
N LEU A 259 -7.10 11.96 5.36
CA LEU A 259 -5.95 12.71 4.87
C LEU A 259 -4.71 11.83 5.06
N ASP A 260 -4.00 11.57 3.98
CA ASP A 260 -2.75 10.81 3.99
C ASP A 260 -1.72 11.54 3.12
N TYR A 261 -0.70 12.08 3.78
CA TYR A 261 0.35 12.89 3.17
C TYR A 261 1.68 12.18 3.34
N VAL A 262 2.27 11.80 2.22
CA VAL A 262 3.56 11.12 2.20
C VAL A 262 4.56 11.97 1.44
N THR A 263 5.72 12.15 2.04
CA THR A 263 6.87 12.76 1.38
C THR A 263 8.09 11.87 1.55
N GLY A 264 8.87 11.72 0.51
CA GLY A 264 10.06 10.89 0.61
C GLY A 264 11.12 11.23 -0.43
N ALA A 265 12.31 10.69 -0.18
CA ALA A 265 13.42 10.75 -1.11
C ALA A 265 14.22 9.45 -1.06
N THR A 266 14.67 9.01 -2.21
CA THR A 266 15.50 7.80 -2.35
C THR A 266 16.76 8.15 -3.10
N TYR A 267 17.89 7.96 -2.46
CA TYR A 267 19.20 7.98 -3.09
C TYR A 267 19.66 6.56 -3.35
N LYS A 268 20.14 6.31 -4.57
CA LYS A 268 20.83 5.08 -4.96
C LYS A 268 22.23 5.40 -5.44
N THR A 269 23.21 4.63 -4.99
CA THR A 269 24.59 4.74 -5.50
C THR A 269 24.64 4.31 -6.96
N PRO A 270 25.70 4.65 -7.69
CA PRO A 270 25.99 4.01 -8.96
C PRO A 270 26.02 2.49 -8.82
N GLU A 271 25.55 1.79 -9.85
CA GLU A 271 25.57 0.34 -9.87
C GLU A 271 27.01 -0.16 -10.18
N LEU A 272 27.48 -1.13 -9.41
CA LEU A 272 28.71 -1.86 -9.66
C LEU A 272 28.38 -3.34 -9.82
N ALA A 273 28.49 -3.86 -11.03
CA ALA A 273 28.11 -5.24 -11.38
C ALA A 273 26.68 -5.61 -10.92
N GLY A 274 25.73 -4.68 -11.04
CA GLY A 274 24.34 -4.84 -10.62
C GLY A 274 24.08 -4.54 -9.13
N PHE A 275 25.11 -4.37 -8.29
CA PHE A 275 24.94 -4.00 -6.88
C PHE A 275 24.81 -2.49 -6.70
N TYR A 276 23.95 -2.07 -5.80
CA TYR A 276 23.78 -0.66 -5.41
C TYR A 276 23.53 -0.52 -3.91
N GLY A 277 23.99 0.59 -3.36
CA GLY A 277 23.59 1.06 -2.04
C GLY A 277 22.36 1.94 -2.12
N LEU A 278 21.54 1.96 -1.09
CA LEU A 278 20.38 2.84 -1.02
C LEU A 278 20.23 3.54 0.33
N ILE A 279 19.73 4.77 0.28
CA ILE A 279 19.20 5.49 1.43
C ILE A 279 17.81 6.00 1.03
N ASN A 280 16.80 5.67 1.85
CA ASN A 280 15.45 6.17 1.65
C ASN A 280 14.99 6.90 2.90
N THR A 281 14.40 8.06 2.72
CA THR A 281 13.74 8.83 3.79
C THR A 281 12.27 8.94 3.45
N GLU A 282 11.41 8.81 4.46
CA GLU A 282 9.97 8.93 4.29
C GLU A 282 9.34 9.55 5.53
N ASN A 283 8.39 10.45 5.30
CA ASN A 283 7.52 10.98 6.33
C ASN A 283 6.06 10.80 5.87
N GLU A 284 5.29 10.06 6.64
CA GLU A 284 3.87 9.79 6.42
C GLU A 284 3.06 10.45 7.52
N TRP A 285 2.06 11.24 7.17
CA TRP A 285 1.14 11.86 8.08
C TRP A 285 -0.30 11.51 7.72
N GLU A 286 -1.01 10.91 8.68
CA GLU A 286 -2.37 10.43 8.51
C GLU A 286 -3.32 11.09 9.49
N LYS A 287 -4.53 11.41 9.04
CA LYS A 287 -5.63 11.88 9.89
C LYS A 287 -6.98 11.46 9.34
N GLN A 288 -7.88 11.10 10.25
CA GLN A 288 -9.32 10.95 9.96
C GLN A 288 -10.10 11.96 10.79
N THR A 289 -11.00 12.71 10.16
CA THR A 289 -11.77 13.75 10.87
C THR A 289 -12.82 13.19 11.83
N ALA A 290 -13.36 11.99 11.54
CA ALA A 290 -14.26 11.29 12.47
C ALA A 290 -13.54 10.75 13.71
N ARG A 291 -12.22 10.72 13.72
CA ARG A 291 -11.38 10.35 14.85
C ARG A 291 -10.59 11.56 15.33
N HIS A 292 -10.44 11.69 16.65
CA HIS A 292 -9.61 12.73 17.19
C HIS A 292 -8.14 12.35 17.10
N GLY A 293 -7.32 13.21 16.49
CA GLY A 293 -5.88 13.04 16.46
C GLY A 293 -5.29 12.80 15.08
N PHE A 294 -4.03 12.36 15.09
CA PHE A 294 -3.22 12.11 13.89
C PHE A 294 -2.17 11.05 14.17
N LYS A 295 -1.61 10.49 13.12
CA LYS A 295 -0.41 9.68 13.13
C LYS A 295 0.63 10.35 12.24
N ASN A 296 1.87 10.43 12.71
CA ASN A 296 3.01 10.84 11.89
C ASN A 296 4.12 9.82 12.06
N ASN A 297 4.68 9.35 10.96
CA ASN A 297 5.73 8.35 10.93
C ASN A 297 6.88 8.84 10.08
N PHE A 298 8.02 9.14 10.71
CA PHE A 298 9.25 9.48 10.02
C PHE A 298 10.21 8.28 10.04
N SER A 299 10.76 7.92 8.89
CA SER A 299 11.69 6.81 8.78
C SER A 299 12.87 7.12 7.87
N VAL A 300 14.01 6.52 8.21
CA VAL A 300 15.22 6.49 7.37
C VAL A 300 15.69 5.06 7.24
N TRP A 301 15.83 4.61 6.02
CA TRP A 301 16.33 3.30 5.66
C TRP A 301 17.69 3.41 5.00
N THR A 302 18.56 2.46 5.25
CA THR A 302 19.78 2.23 4.48
C THR A 302 19.85 0.77 4.08
N GLY A 303 20.46 0.48 2.94
CA GLY A 303 20.51 -0.90 2.47
C GLY A 303 21.38 -1.12 1.25
N LEU A 304 21.36 -2.37 0.84
CA LEU A 304 22.03 -2.86 -0.36
C LEU A 304 21.01 -3.61 -1.21
N GLY A 305 21.08 -3.42 -2.49
CA GLY A 305 20.28 -4.16 -3.46
C GLY A 305 21.15 -4.68 -4.62
N TYR A 306 20.58 -5.61 -5.33
CA TYR A 306 21.12 -6.11 -6.58
C TYR A 306 20.02 -6.11 -7.61
N LYS A 307 20.30 -5.64 -8.81
CA LYS A 307 19.36 -5.62 -9.92
C LYS A 307 19.93 -6.39 -11.10
N THR A 308 19.19 -7.33 -11.63
CA THR A 308 19.47 -7.97 -12.88
C THR A 308 18.22 -8.08 -13.73
N GLY A 309 18.39 -7.99 -15.04
CA GLY A 309 17.33 -8.18 -16.02
C GLY A 309 17.75 -9.24 -17.04
N ILE A 310 16.78 -10.03 -17.45
CA ILE A 310 16.93 -11.04 -18.50
C ILE A 310 15.90 -10.69 -19.58
N ASP A 311 16.40 -10.31 -20.76
CA ASP A 311 15.52 -10.06 -21.88
C ASP A 311 15.05 -11.39 -22.46
N LEU A 312 13.72 -11.53 -22.51
CA LEU A 312 13.02 -12.65 -23.08
C LEU A 312 12.32 -12.19 -24.39
N SER A 313 11.97 -13.13 -25.24
CA SER A 313 11.22 -12.82 -26.47
C SER A 313 9.88 -12.12 -26.22
N VAL A 314 9.32 -12.26 -25.03
CA VAL A 314 8.02 -11.73 -24.62
C VAL A 314 8.12 -10.52 -23.69
N GLY A 315 9.32 -10.08 -23.31
CA GLY A 315 9.51 -8.98 -22.39
C GLY A 315 10.76 -9.10 -21.53
N THR A 316 10.84 -8.33 -20.47
CA THR A 316 12.00 -8.30 -19.56
C THR A 316 11.66 -8.89 -18.20
N LEU A 317 12.35 -9.94 -17.79
CA LEU A 317 12.30 -10.51 -16.45
C LEU A 317 13.32 -9.81 -15.57
N THR A 318 12.89 -9.23 -14.45
CA THR A 318 13.78 -8.56 -13.48
C THR A 318 13.82 -9.32 -12.16
N LEU A 319 15.02 -9.35 -11.55
CA LEU A 319 15.27 -9.91 -10.24
C LEU A 319 15.95 -8.85 -9.37
N ASN A 320 15.31 -8.49 -8.26
CA ASN A 320 15.79 -7.46 -7.34
C ASN A 320 15.79 -7.96 -5.89
N PRO A 321 16.82 -8.68 -5.43
CA PRO A 321 17.05 -8.90 -4.01
C PRO A 321 17.50 -7.59 -3.33
N GLU A 322 16.93 -7.30 -2.17
CA GLU A 322 17.25 -6.12 -1.38
C GLU A 322 17.27 -6.46 0.11
N VAL A 323 18.30 -5.97 0.79
CA VAL A 323 18.37 -6.00 2.26
C VAL A 323 18.50 -4.58 2.75
N LYS A 324 17.60 -4.17 3.63
CA LYS A 324 17.61 -2.82 4.19
C LYS A 324 17.33 -2.82 5.70
N TYR A 325 17.92 -1.86 6.36
CA TYR A 325 17.78 -1.62 7.77
C TYR A 325 17.23 -0.22 8.02
N ARG A 326 16.19 -0.16 8.84
CA ARG A 326 15.59 1.09 9.28
C ARG A 326 16.38 1.65 10.44
N VAL A 327 17.25 2.61 10.15
CA VAL A 327 18.16 3.23 11.16
C VAL A 327 17.45 4.26 12.02
N VAL A 328 16.42 4.92 11.47
CA VAL A 328 15.54 5.83 12.19
C VAL A 328 14.10 5.45 11.89
N ASN A 329 13.31 5.32 12.93
CA ASN A 329 11.86 5.29 12.83
C ASN A 329 11.25 5.96 14.04
N LYS A 330 10.52 7.03 13.81
CA LYS A 330 9.83 7.77 14.85
C LYS A 330 8.36 7.91 14.47
N GLU A 331 7.53 7.12 15.12
CA GLU A 331 6.07 7.19 14.97
C GLU A 331 5.49 7.97 16.15
N THR A 332 4.78 9.04 15.85
CA THR A 332 4.02 9.82 16.82
C THR A 332 2.54 9.63 16.55
N VAL A 333 1.80 9.23 17.57
CA VAL A 333 0.35 9.03 17.50
C VAL A 333 -0.32 9.85 18.58
N LYS A 334 -1.38 10.57 18.24
CA LYS A 334 -2.18 11.38 19.16
C LYS A 334 -3.65 11.06 18.96
N GLY A 335 -4.32 10.59 20.03
CA GLY A 335 -5.79 10.48 20.10
C GLY A 335 -6.47 9.72 18.95
N VAL A 336 -5.86 8.64 18.43
CA VAL A 336 -6.28 8.03 17.17
C VAL A 336 -7.52 7.15 17.29
N TYR A 337 -7.84 6.66 18.50
CA TYR A 337 -8.93 5.71 18.66
C TYR A 337 -9.99 6.24 19.63
N ASP A 338 -11.23 6.25 19.17
CA ASP A 338 -12.42 6.64 19.98
C ASP A 338 -13.16 5.39 20.49
N ASP A 339 -12.43 4.28 20.67
CA ASP A 339 -12.96 3.00 21.16
C ASP A 339 -12.87 2.81 22.68
N GLY A 340 -12.60 3.91 23.40
CA GLY A 340 -12.41 3.89 24.86
C GLY A 340 -11.04 3.38 25.31
N ARG A 341 -10.18 2.95 24.41
CA ARG A 341 -8.79 2.51 24.72
C ARG A 341 -7.83 3.67 24.82
N TYR A 342 -8.15 4.81 24.20
CA TYR A 342 -7.29 6.00 24.16
C TYR A 342 -8.11 7.27 24.36
N SER A 343 -7.58 8.17 25.19
CA SER A 343 -8.13 9.52 25.31
C SER A 343 -7.72 10.37 24.09
N SER A 344 -8.58 11.28 23.68
CA SER A 344 -8.29 12.26 22.61
C SER A 344 -7.07 13.15 22.90
N THR A 345 -6.61 13.18 24.15
CA THR A 345 -5.44 13.95 24.60
C THR A 345 -4.16 13.12 24.64
N ASP A 346 -4.28 11.79 24.57
CA ASP A 346 -3.12 10.91 24.69
C ASP A 346 -2.21 11.05 23.47
N LYS A 347 -0.94 11.22 23.78
CA LYS A 347 0.13 11.26 22.78
C LYS A 347 1.19 10.24 23.16
N TYR A 348 1.59 9.42 22.23
CA TYR A 348 2.73 8.54 22.43
C TYR A 348 3.68 8.59 21.23
N THR A 349 4.94 8.28 21.49
CA THR A 349 5.96 8.14 20.45
C THR A 349 6.54 6.74 20.54
N ARG A 350 6.67 6.09 19.41
CA ARG A 350 7.32 4.79 19.26
C ARG A 350 8.58 4.94 18.45
N GLU A 351 9.63 4.29 18.91
CA GLU A 351 10.87 4.14 18.16
C GLU A 351 11.17 2.65 18.03
N TYR A 352 11.47 2.23 16.80
CA TYR A 352 11.83 0.86 16.55
C TYR A 352 12.80 0.75 15.37
N ASN A 353 13.61 -0.31 15.38
CA ASN A 353 14.44 -0.68 14.24
C ASN A 353 13.72 -1.79 13.46
N GLU A 354 14.04 -1.90 12.19
CA GLU A 354 13.54 -2.97 11.35
C GLU A 354 14.61 -3.42 10.38
N LEU A 355 14.93 -4.71 10.38
CA LEU A 355 15.68 -5.34 9.31
C LEU A 355 14.68 -5.94 8.33
N ARG A 356 14.86 -5.67 7.05
CA ARG A 356 14.02 -6.20 5.98
C ARG A 356 14.89 -6.80 4.90
N ALA A 357 14.62 -8.06 4.55
CA ALA A 357 15.17 -8.72 3.37
C ALA A 357 14.01 -9.05 2.44
N GLY A 358 14.18 -8.81 1.17
CA GLY A 358 13.17 -9.03 0.15
C GLY A 358 13.79 -9.51 -1.16
N LEU A 359 12.99 -10.22 -1.93
CA LEU A 359 13.23 -10.54 -3.32
C LEU A 359 12.01 -10.08 -4.11
N ASN A 360 12.24 -9.21 -5.07
CA ASN A 360 11.21 -8.80 -6.01
C ASN A 360 11.53 -9.41 -7.39
N VAL A 361 10.56 -10.10 -7.95
CA VAL A 361 10.62 -10.68 -9.29
C VAL A 361 9.56 -9.98 -10.11
N GLY A 362 9.94 -9.34 -11.20
CA GLY A 362 9.03 -8.65 -12.10
C GLY A 362 9.15 -9.20 -13.52
N LEU A 363 8.03 -9.28 -14.23
CA LEU A 363 7.98 -9.51 -15.67
C LEU A 363 7.18 -8.37 -16.28
N GLU A 364 7.83 -7.61 -17.15
CA GLU A 364 7.21 -6.60 -17.99
C GLU A 364 7.12 -7.16 -19.41
N VAL A 365 5.91 -7.29 -19.92
CA VAL A 365 5.65 -7.79 -21.28
C VAL A 365 5.59 -6.60 -22.23
N LYS A 366 6.30 -6.69 -23.35
CA LYS A 366 6.35 -5.67 -24.42
C LYS A 366 5.59 -6.13 -25.61
#